data_152aae609605da3f4206656aaf00dcf4
#
_entry.id   152aae609605da3f4206656aaf00dcf4
#
_cell.length_a   1.000
_cell.length_b   1.000
_cell.length_c   1.000
_cell.angle_alpha   90.00
_cell.angle_beta   90.00
_cell.angle_gamma   90.00
#
_symmetry.space_group_name_H-M   'P 1'
#
loop_
_entity.id
_entity.type
_entity.pdbx_description
1 polymer ?
#
loop_
_entity_poly.entity_id
_entity_poly.type
_entity_poly.pdbx_seq_one_letter_code
_entity_poly.pdbx_strand_id
1 'polypeptide(L)'
;MINKLCKAVIAGLAIALGGWAYLSAPNPIIGAVIFACGLLTVRLYGLHLFTGKVQFIGTKEEPWYYYPLVLLCNFLGVCLIAGISRNMVQEPAFTIAVSKAAQEPIIALAKGVGCGALMSLATYKETPLWVTVLAVATFILAGFNHCVADFYYMLAGGQLSWNLLLTIVGNIMGGIALSGRLIKSNI
;
A
#
# COMPACT_ATOMS: atom_id res chain seq x y z
N MET A 1 -12.50 13.65 13.21
CA MET A 1 -12.12 13.59 11.78
C MET A 1 -10.67 14.03 11.56
N ILE A 2 -10.28 15.25 11.89
CA ILE A 2 -8.93 15.80 11.65
C ILE A 2 -7.81 14.85 12.11
N ASN A 3 -7.83 14.36 13.34
CA ASN A 3 -6.81 13.43 13.84
C ASN A 3 -6.69 12.14 13.00
N LYS A 4 -7.81 11.60 12.47
CA LYS A 4 -7.79 10.45 11.59
C LYS A 4 -7.11 10.77 10.24
N LEU A 5 -7.35 11.96 9.69
CA LEU A 5 -6.73 12.39 8.43
C LEU A 5 -5.23 12.68 8.60
N CYS A 6 -4.82 13.29 9.71
CA CYS A 6 -3.38 13.42 10.04
C CYS A 6 -2.70 12.04 10.12
N LYS A 7 -3.33 11.06 10.78
CA LYS A 7 -2.83 9.68 10.81
C LYS A 7 -2.76 9.04 9.41
N ALA A 8 -3.65 9.44 8.49
CA ALA A 8 -3.60 8.95 7.11
C ALA A 8 -2.43 9.57 6.32
N VAL A 9 -2.14 10.87 6.49
CA VAL A 9 -0.94 11.48 5.88
C VAL A 9 0.32 10.78 6.39
N ILE A 10 0.44 10.57 7.71
CA ILE A 10 1.59 9.88 8.30
C ILE A 10 1.69 8.42 7.79
N ALA A 11 0.57 7.73 7.54
CA ALA A 11 0.59 6.41 6.93
C ALA A 11 1.19 6.42 5.52
N GLY A 12 0.82 7.41 4.70
CA GLY A 12 1.41 7.62 3.38
C GLY A 12 2.92 7.88 3.44
N LEU A 13 3.36 8.74 4.37
CA LEU A 13 4.79 8.97 4.66
C LEU A 13 5.52 7.66 4.99
N ALA A 14 4.95 6.86 5.90
CA ALA A 14 5.57 5.61 6.35
C ALA A 14 5.72 4.60 5.18
N ILE A 15 4.69 4.45 4.34
CA ILE A 15 4.76 3.55 3.17
C ILE A 15 5.77 4.07 2.15
N ALA A 16 5.82 5.37 1.89
CA ALA A 16 6.78 5.96 0.97
C ALA A 16 8.23 5.83 1.46
N LEU A 17 8.48 5.99 2.78
CA LEU A 17 9.78 5.72 3.39
C LEU A 17 10.17 4.24 3.21
N GLY A 18 9.25 3.30 3.41
CA GLY A 18 9.47 1.89 3.11
C GLY A 18 9.82 1.66 1.63
N GLY A 19 9.12 2.34 0.71
CA GLY A 19 9.40 2.31 -0.72
C GLY A 19 10.79 2.86 -1.07
N TRP A 20 11.17 3.98 -0.46
CA TRP A 20 12.51 4.54 -0.62
C TRP A 20 13.59 3.57 -0.14
N ALA A 21 13.42 3.01 1.06
CA ALA A 21 14.37 2.03 1.60
C ALA A 21 14.48 0.78 0.71
N TYR A 22 13.35 0.31 0.13
CA TYR A 22 13.33 -0.78 -0.85
C TYR A 22 14.17 -0.46 -2.10
N LEU A 23 13.97 0.72 -2.68
CA LEU A 23 14.70 1.14 -3.89
C LEU A 23 16.19 1.37 -3.65
N SER A 24 16.60 1.64 -2.41
CA SER A 24 17.99 1.84 -2.01
C SER A 24 18.67 0.56 -1.53
N ALA A 25 17.95 -0.55 -1.45
CA ALA A 25 18.49 -1.81 -0.93
C ALA A 25 19.42 -2.51 -1.94
N PRO A 26 20.44 -3.27 -1.47
CA PRO A 26 21.42 -3.92 -2.33
C PRO A 26 20.83 -5.06 -3.19
N ASN A 27 19.70 -5.62 -2.77
CA ASN A 27 18.96 -6.63 -3.53
C ASN A 27 17.48 -6.63 -3.16
N PRO A 28 16.59 -7.18 -4.05
CA PRO A 28 15.14 -7.15 -3.86
C PRO A 28 14.65 -7.86 -2.59
N ILE A 29 15.30 -8.91 -2.13
CA ILE A 29 14.86 -9.67 -0.94
C ILE A 29 15.05 -8.83 0.31
N ILE A 30 16.24 -8.28 0.49
CA ILE A 30 16.53 -7.37 1.62
C ILE A 30 15.59 -6.16 1.55
N GLY A 31 15.44 -5.57 0.38
CA GLY A 31 14.55 -4.43 0.16
C GLY A 31 13.10 -4.73 0.55
N ALA A 32 12.57 -5.88 0.14
CA ALA A 32 11.21 -6.29 0.48
C ALA A 32 10.99 -6.45 1.99
N VAL A 33 11.96 -6.98 2.70
CA VAL A 33 11.92 -7.09 4.17
C VAL A 33 12.00 -5.72 4.82
N ILE A 34 12.91 -4.84 4.37
CA ILE A 34 13.06 -3.48 4.92
C ILE A 34 11.82 -2.64 4.65
N PHE A 35 11.17 -2.79 3.48
CA PHE A 35 9.91 -2.12 3.18
C PHE A 35 8.86 -2.35 4.28
N ALA A 36 8.87 -3.52 4.91
CA ALA A 36 7.91 -3.86 5.97
C ALA A 36 7.94 -2.89 7.16
N CYS A 37 9.05 -2.16 7.39
CA CYS A 37 9.12 -1.12 8.42
C CYS A 37 8.02 -0.07 8.24
N GLY A 38 7.68 0.31 6.99
CA GLY A 38 6.60 1.23 6.69
C GLY A 38 5.24 0.72 7.19
N LEU A 39 4.91 -0.54 6.88
CA LEU A 39 3.64 -1.12 7.31
C LEU A 39 3.62 -1.47 8.81
N LEU A 40 4.75 -1.86 9.39
CA LEU A 40 4.87 -2.04 10.83
C LEU A 40 4.61 -0.73 11.58
N THR A 41 5.15 0.38 11.08
CA THR A 41 4.87 1.72 11.62
C THR A 41 3.36 2.02 11.56
N VAL A 42 2.71 1.74 10.43
CA VAL A 42 1.26 1.92 10.29
C VAL A 42 0.49 1.12 11.35
N ARG A 43 0.87 -0.13 11.59
CA ARG A 43 0.20 -1.00 12.56
C ARG A 43 0.46 -0.58 14.00
N LEU A 44 1.71 -0.38 14.37
CA LEU A 44 2.12 -0.09 15.76
C LEU A 44 1.56 1.23 16.27
N TYR A 45 1.46 2.23 15.40
CA TYR A 45 0.93 3.55 15.76
C TYR A 45 -0.56 3.73 15.41
N GLY A 46 -1.22 2.69 14.93
CA GLY A 46 -2.64 2.76 14.56
C GLY A 46 -2.91 3.84 13.50
N LEU A 47 -2.04 3.93 12.49
CA LEU A 47 -2.19 4.87 11.39
C LEU A 47 -3.25 4.40 10.40
N HIS A 48 -3.76 5.32 9.58
CA HIS A 48 -4.87 5.04 8.69
C HIS A 48 -4.36 4.86 7.25
N LEU A 49 -3.99 3.64 6.91
CA LEU A 49 -3.61 3.26 5.56
C LEU A 49 -4.84 2.77 4.79
N PHE A 50 -5.07 3.28 3.59
CA PHE A 50 -6.22 2.96 2.76
C PHE A 50 -6.39 1.45 2.55
N THR A 51 -5.34 0.76 2.11
CA THR A 51 -5.37 -0.68 1.81
C THR A 51 -5.64 -1.55 3.05
N GLY A 52 -5.33 -1.05 4.25
CA GLY A 52 -5.70 -1.70 5.50
C GLY A 52 -7.11 -1.34 5.97
N LYS A 53 -7.65 -0.20 5.54
CA LYS A 53 -8.98 0.25 5.94
C LYS A 53 -10.11 -0.27 5.02
N VAL A 54 -9.84 -0.57 3.76
CA VAL A 54 -10.85 -1.03 2.80
C VAL A 54 -11.57 -2.31 3.23
N GLN A 55 -10.97 -3.16 4.07
CA GLN A 55 -11.61 -4.34 4.64
C GLN A 55 -12.85 -4.02 5.50
N PHE A 56 -13.02 -2.76 5.92
CA PHE A 56 -14.15 -2.30 6.73
C PHE A 56 -15.23 -1.59 5.89
N ILE A 57 -15.09 -1.51 4.56
CA ILE A 57 -16.12 -0.97 3.66
C ILE A 57 -17.40 -1.79 3.84
N GLY A 58 -18.53 -1.10 3.95
CA GLY A 58 -19.84 -1.73 4.20
C GLY A 58 -20.10 -2.06 5.67
N THR A 59 -19.21 -1.71 6.58
CA THR A 59 -19.44 -1.79 8.03
C THR A 59 -19.95 -0.46 8.60
N LYS A 60 -20.36 -0.46 9.86
CA LYS A 60 -20.74 0.76 10.56
C LYS A 60 -19.56 1.52 11.18
N GLU A 61 -18.31 1.06 10.95
CA GLU A 61 -17.14 1.67 11.58
C GLU A 61 -16.83 3.08 11.06
N GLU A 62 -16.94 3.25 9.73
CA GLU A 62 -16.63 4.54 9.09
C GLU A 62 -17.64 4.81 7.96
N PRO A 63 -18.01 6.07 7.72
CA PRO A 63 -18.88 6.45 6.59
C PRO A 63 -18.13 6.26 5.25
N TRP A 64 -18.89 6.04 4.17
CA TRP A 64 -18.31 5.74 2.84
C TRP A 64 -17.31 6.78 2.34
N TYR A 65 -17.53 8.06 2.62
CA TYR A 65 -16.63 9.16 2.18
C TYR A 65 -15.30 9.18 2.94
N TYR A 66 -15.17 8.45 4.03
CA TYR A 66 -13.93 8.34 4.79
C TYR A 66 -12.81 7.66 3.97
N TYR A 67 -13.13 6.63 3.21
CA TYR A 67 -12.14 5.84 2.47
C TYR A 67 -11.43 6.64 1.38
N PRO A 68 -12.12 7.37 0.47
CA PRO A 68 -11.43 8.23 -0.49
C PRO A 68 -10.64 9.36 0.17
N LEU A 69 -11.09 9.90 1.31
CA LEU A 69 -10.32 10.89 2.04
C LEU A 69 -9.02 10.30 2.62
N VAL A 70 -9.06 9.08 3.14
CA VAL A 70 -7.86 8.38 3.61
C VAL A 70 -6.88 8.15 2.46
N LEU A 71 -7.37 7.70 1.29
CA LEU A 71 -6.53 7.51 0.11
C LEU A 71 -5.85 8.83 -0.31
N LEU A 72 -6.61 9.91 -0.39
CA LEU A 72 -6.07 11.23 -0.73
C LEU A 72 -5.01 11.68 0.28
N CYS A 73 -5.26 11.50 1.57
CA CYS A 73 -4.29 11.83 2.63
C CYS A 73 -3.04 10.94 2.56
N ASN A 74 -3.18 9.64 2.25
CA ASN A 74 -2.01 8.78 2.00
C ASN A 74 -1.21 9.33 0.82
N PHE A 75 -1.85 9.72 -0.28
CA PHE A 75 -1.17 10.30 -1.45
C PHE A 75 -0.45 11.61 -1.11
N LEU A 76 -1.02 12.47 -0.29
CA LEU A 76 -0.33 13.68 0.19
C LEU A 76 0.95 13.33 0.96
N GLY A 77 0.90 12.33 1.85
CA GLY A 77 2.08 11.83 2.56
C GLY A 77 3.14 11.29 1.59
N VAL A 78 2.72 10.55 0.57
CA VAL A 78 3.62 10.04 -0.49
C VAL A 78 4.28 11.18 -1.25
N CYS A 79 3.53 12.23 -1.63
CA CYS A 79 4.07 13.38 -2.37
C CYS A 79 5.26 14.03 -1.63
N LEU A 80 5.18 14.15 -0.30
CA LEU A 80 6.25 14.74 0.50
C LEU A 80 7.54 13.93 0.40
N ILE A 81 7.47 12.62 0.57
CA ILE A 81 8.65 11.74 0.50
C ILE A 81 9.16 11.62 -0.94
N ALA A 82 8.28 11.50 -1.93
CA ALA A 82 8.69 11.45 -3.33
C ALA A 82 9.43 12.72 -3.76
N GLY A 83 8.97 13.90 -3.31
CA GLY A 83 9.65 15.17 -3.57
C GLY A 83 11.07 15.22 -2.99
N ILE A 84 11.29 14.63 -1.81
CA ILE A 84 12.61 14.60 -1.15
C ILE A 84 13.52 13.55 -1.79
N SER A 85 13.01 12.35 -2.07
CA SER A 85 13.81 11.19 -2.47
C SER A 85 14.03 11.05 -3.97
N ARG A 86 13.26 11.77 -4.81
CA ARG A 86 13.27 11.61 -6.27
C ARG A 86 14.67 11.57 -6.87
N ASN A 87 15.49 12.55 -6.57
CA ASN A 87 16.84 12.65 -7.15
C ASN A 87 17.79 11.52 -6.73
N MET A 88 17.43 10.77 -5.68
CA MET A 88 18.25 9.67 -5.14
C MET A 88 17.84 8.30 -5.71
N VAL A 89 16.55 8.14 -6.07
CA VAL A 89 16.00 6.83 -6.47
C VAL A 89 15.19 6.88 -7.76
N GLN A 90 15.34 7.94 -8.57
CA GLN A 90 14.56 8.15 -9.79
C GLN A 90 14.65 6.98 -10.75
N GLU A 91 15.85 6.49 -11.04
CA GLU A 91 16.08 5.40 -12.01
C GLU A 91 15.41 4.07 -11.59
N PRO A 92 15.65 3.52 -10.38
CA PRO A 92 14.97 2.30 -9.97
C PRO A 92 13.46 2.50 -9.82
N ALA A 93 13.00 3.69 -9.39
CA ALA A 93 11.58 4.01 -9.31
C ALA A 93 10.92 4.05 -10.71
N PHE A 94 11.58 4.65 -11.69
CA PHE A 94 11.13 4.70 -13.09
C PHE A 94 10.98 3.29 -13.68
N THR A 95 11.95 2.43 -13.46
CA THR A 95 11.93 1.03 -13.93
C THR A 95 10.68 0.30 -13.41
N ILE A 96 10.37 0.45 -12.13
CA ILE A 96 9.16 -0.15 -11.53
C ILE A 96 7.90 0.52 -12.10
N ALA A 97 7.85 1.84 -12.18
CA ALA A 97 6.69 2.58 -12.67
C ALA A 97 6.36 2.20 -14.12
N VAL A 98 7.35 2.10 -15.00
CA VAL A 98 7.19 1.65 -16.40
C VAL A 98 6.67 0.21 -16.45
N SER A 99 7.25 -0.70 -15.65
CA SER A 99 6.81 -2.10 -15.63
C SER A 99 5.34 -2.23 -15.21
N LYS A 100 4.88 -1.41 -14.26
CA LYS A 100 3.48 -1.38 -13.83
C LYS A 100 2.56 -0.69 -14.87
N ALA A 101 3.07 0.33 -15.55
CA ALA A 101 2.32 1.01 -16.62
C ALA A 101 2.11 0.10 -17.83
N ALA A 102 3.06 -0.78 -18.13
CA ALA A 102 3.01 -1.73 -19.25
C ALA A 102 2.14 -2.97 -18.98
N GLN A 103 1.60 -3.14 -17.76
CA GLN A 103 0.73 -4.28 -17.45
C GLN A 103 -0.59 -4.17 -18.22
N GLU A 104 -1.06 -5.29 -18.73
CA GLU A 104 -2.43 -5.37 -19.23
C GLU A 104 -3.44 -5.03 -18.11
N PRO A 105 -4.56 -4.37 -18.43
CA PRO A 105 -5.53 -3.92 -17.43
C PRO A 105 -6.01 -5.02 -16.48
N ILE A 106 -6.28 -6.22 -17.02
CA ILE A 106 -6.75 -7.36 -16.22
C ILE A 106 -5.65 -7.86 -15.26
N ILE A 107 -4.38 -7.81 -15.68
CA ILE A 107 -3.24 -8.20 -14.85
C ILE A 107 -3.01 -7.16 -13.74
N ALA A 108 -3.12 -5.87 -14.06
CA ALA A 108 -3.02 -4.80 -13.06
C ALA A 108 -4.11 -4.93 -11.98
N LEU A 109 -5.34 -5.23 -12.40
CA LEU A 109 -6.47 -5.48 -11.48
C LEU A 109 -6.21 -6.73 -10.61
N ALA A 110 -5.84 -7.86 -11.22
CA ALA A 110 -5.60 -9.12 -10.51
C ALA A 110 -4.47 -8.99 -9.48
N LYS A 111 -3.36 -8.33 -9.84
CA LYS A 111 -2.27 -8.02 -8.92
C LYS A 111 -2.71 -7.08 -7.79
N GLY A 112 -3.61 -6.15 -8.09
CA GLY A 112 -4.27 -5.32 -7.09
C GLY A 112 -5.09 -6.13 -6.10
N VAL A 113 -5.89 -7.09 -6.58
CA VAL A 113 -6.71 -7.99 -5.73
C VAL A 113 -5.80 -8.80 -4.80
N GLY A 114 -4.74 -9.43 -5.33
CA GLY A 114 -3.78 -10.18 -4.52
C GLY A 114 -3.14 -9.33 -3.42
N CYS A 115 -2.73 -8.10 -3.75
CA CYS A 115 -2.19 -7.17 -2.75
C CYS A 115 -3.23 -6.77 -1.71
N GLY A 116 -4.45 -6.41 -2.12
CA GLY A 116 -5.53 -6.03 -1.21
C GLY A 116 -5.83 -7.13 -0.18
N ALA A 117 -5.87 -8.38 -0.62
CA ALA A 117 -6.05 -9.55 0.24
C ALA A 117 -4.92 -9.69 1.28
N LEU A 118 -3.66 -9.60 0.84
CA LEU A 118 -2.50 -9.64 1.76
C LEU A 118 -2.49 -8.48 2.73
N MET A 119 -2.86 -7.27 2.28
CA MET A 119 -2.91 -6.10 3.16
C MET A 119 -4.01 -6.18 4.19
N SER A 120 -5.17 -6.73 3.84
CA SER A 120 -6.24 -7.01 4.81
C SER A 120 -5.75 -7.93 5.92
N LEU A 121 -5.11 -9.05 5.56
CA LEU A 121 -4.51 -9.98 6.52
C LEU A 121 -3.41 -9.28 7.34
N ALA A 122 -2.48 -8.61 6.68
CA ALA A 122 -1.32 -7.97 7.32
C ALA A 122 -1.69 -6.87 8.31
N THR A 123 -2.79 -6.14 8.07
CA THR A 123 -3.22 -5.02 8.90
C THR A 123 -4.30 -5.38 9.91
N TYR A 124 -4.79 -6.61 9.90
CA TYR A 124 -5.75 -7.06 10.90
C TYR A 124 -5.12 -7.03 12.30
N LYS A 125 -5.85 -6.50 13.27
CA LYS A 125 -5.31 -6.16 14.61
C LYS A 125 -4.64 -7.35 15.31
N GLU A 126 -5.19 -8.54 15.16
CA GLU A 126 -4.73 -9.73 15.85
C GLU A 126 -3.66 -10.52 15.07
N THR A 127 -3.35 -10.12 13.84
CA THR A 127 -2.29 -10.75 13.05
C THR A 127 -0.93 -10.51 13.72
N PRO A 128 -0.12 -11.55 13.97
CA PRO A 128 1.24 -11.38 14.49
C PRO A 128 2.11 -10.49 13.59
N LEU A 129 3.00 -9.68 14.17
CA LEU A 129 3.81 -8.74 13.40
C LEU A 129 4.72 -9.41 12.36
N TRP A 130 5.21 -10.62 12.63
CA TRP A 130 6.02 -11.36 11.67
C TRP A 130 5.22 -11.75 10.40
N VAL A 131 3.92 -12.03 10.54
CA VAL A 131 3.03 -12.25 9.38
C VAL A 131 2.90 -10.99 8.54
N THR A 132 2.88 -9.81 9.17
CA THR A 132 2.91 -8.52 8.45
C THR A 132 4.18 -8.40 7.60
N VAL A 133 5.35 -8.75 8.16
CA VAL A 133 6.61 -8.72 7.41
C VAL A 133 6.57 -9.67 6.23
N LEU A 134 6.10 -10.90 6.44
CA LEU A 134 5.98 -11.89 5.35
C LEU A 134 4.99 -11.45 4.27
N ALA A 135 3.83 -10.91 4.65
CA ALA A 135 2.84 -10.42 3.68
C ALA A 135 3.40 -9.28 2.83
N VAL A 136 4.18 -8.36 3.45
CA VAL A 136 4.85 -7.29 2.72
C VAL A 136 5.91 -7.85 1.77
N ALA A 137 6.79 -8.72 2.26
CA ALA A 137 7.81 -9.34 1.41
C ALA A 137 7.16 -10.09 0.23
N THR A 138 6.07 -10.81 0.49
CA THR A 138 5.33 -11.55 -0.54
C THR A 138 4.78 -10.61 -1.61
N PHE A 139 4.08 -9.53 -1.26
CA PHE A 139 3.49 -8.67 -2.29
C PHE A 139 4.57 -7.94 -3.11
N ILE A 140 5.68 -7.55 -2.49
CA ILE A 140 6.81 -6.91 -3.19
C ILE A 140 7.45 -7.89 -4.17
N LEU A 141 7.84 -9.09 -3.70
CA LEU A 141 8.56 -10.07 -4.51
C LEU A 141 7.68 -10.69 -5.60
N ALA A 142 6.39 -10.87 -5.35
CA ALA A 142 5.43 -11.30 -6.36
C ALA A 142 5.06 -10.20 -7.37
N GLY A 143 5.52 -8.97 -7.15
CA GLY A 143 5.21 -7.82 -8.00
C GLY A 143 3.73 -7.45 -8.00
N PHE A 144 3.01 -7.68 -6.89
CA PHE A 144 1.63 -7.24 -6.73
C PHE A 144 1.53 -5.72 -6.66
N ASN A 145 0.35 -5.19 -6.97
CA ASN A 145 0.11 -3.76 -7.06
C ASN A 145 -0.52 -3.22 -5.78
N HIS A 146 0.23 -2.36 -5.07
CA HIS A 146 -0.22 -1.66 -3.87
C HIS A 146 -0.40 -0.17 -4.18
N CYS A 147 -1.63 0.34 -4.22
CA CYS A 147 -1.92 1.68 -4.76
C CYS A 147 -1.09 2.80 -4.12
N VAL A 148 -0.83 2.77 -2.81
CA VAL A 148 -0.03 3.82 -2.14
C VAL A 148 1.46 3.69 -2.45
N ALA A 149 2.00 2.45 -2.51
CA ALA A 149 3.39 2.21 -2.88
C ALA A 149 3.62 2.47 -4.38
N ASP A 150 2.69 2.04 -5.24
CA ASP A 150 2.78 2.27 -6.68
C ASP A 150 2.74 3.76 -7.00
N PHE A 151 1.92 4.54 -6.28
CA PHE A 151 1.90 5.99 -6.41
C PHE A 151 3.25 6.62 -6.03
N TYR A 152 3.92 6.09 -4.99
CA TYR A 152 5.28 6.53 -4.66
C TYR A 152 6.26 6.27 -5.81
N TYR A 153 6.28 5.04 -6.36
CA TYR A 153 7.17 4.70 -7.47
C TYR A 153 6.89 5.54 -8.70
N MET A 154 5.62 5.79 -9.00
CA MET A 154 5.20 6.63 -10.13
C MET A 154 5.66 8.09 -9.98
N LEU A 155 5.51 8.68 -8.78
CA LEU A 155 5.94 10.06 -8.54
C LEU A 155 7.47 10.18 -8.52
N ALA A 156 8.16 9.30 -7.80
CA ALA A 156 9.62 9.32 -7.72
C ALA A 156 10.27 9.04 -9.09
N GLY A 157 9.70 8.11 -9.87
CA GLY A 157 10.15 7.79 -11.22
C GLY A 157 9.69 8.78 -12.28
N GLY A 158 8.67 9.57 -12.03
CA GLY A 158 8.12 10.54 -13.01
C GLY A 158 7.25 9.91 -14.10
N GLN A 159 6.70 8.71 -13.88
CA GLN A 159 5.86 7.98 -14.83
C GLN A 159 4.52 7.62 -14.20
N LEU A 160 3.48 8.39 -14.48
CA LEU A 160 2.11 8.07 -14.04
C LEU A 160 1.44 7.07 -15.00
N SER A 161 0.51 6.27 -14.47
CA SER A 161 -0.25 5.29 -15.26
C SER A 161 -1.71 5.19 -14.79
N TRP A 162 -2.62 4.99 -15.73
CA TRP A 162 -4.03 4.68 -15.47
C TRP A 162 -4.23 3.35 -14.73
N ASN A 163 -3.27 2.43 -14.82
CA ASN A 163 -3.28 1.18 -14.06
C ASN A 163 -3.34 1.40 -12.55
N LEU A 164 -2.97 2.60 -12.05
CA LEU A 164 -3.18 2.97 -10.66
C LEU A 164 -4.65 2.91 -10.24
N LEU A 165 -5.59 3.32 -11.10
CA LEU A 165 -7.03 3.22 -10.82
C LEU A 165 -7.47 1.77 -10.70
N LEU A 166 -7.01 0.90 -11.61
CA LEU A 166 -7.28 -0.54 -11.54
C LEU A 166 -6.67 -1.17 -10.30
N THR A 167 -5.47 -0.74 -9.92
CA THR A 167 -4.83 -1.14 -8.66
C THR A 167 -5.68 -0.75 -7.45
N ILE A 168 -6.22 0.48 -7.40
CA ILE A 168 -7.10 0.93 -6.31
C ILE A 168 -8.34 0.03 -6.22
N VAL A 169 -9.01 -0.22 -7.35
CA VAL A 169 -10.18 -1.10 -7.41
C VAL A 169 -9.82 -2.52 -6.95
N GLY A 170 -8.72 -3.07 -7.44
CA GLY A 170 -8.23 -4.38 -7.04
C GLY A 170 -7.91 -4.46 -5.54
N ASN A 171 -7.27 -3.43 -4.97
CA ASN A 171 -6.99 -3.39 -3.53
C ASN A 171 -8.29 -3.37 -2.70
N ILE A 172 -9.34 -2.66 -3.15
CA ILE A 172 -10.65 -2.70 -2.51
C ILE A 172 -11.25 -4.10 -2.56
N MET A 173 -11.30 -4.69 -3.77
CA MET A 173 -11.90 -6.02 -3.97
C MET A 173 -11.20 -7.08 -3.11
N GLY A 174 -9.87 -7.14 -3.16
CA GLY A 174 -9.08 -8.10 -2.38
C GLY A 174 -9.20 -7.86 -0.87
N GLY A 175 -9.19 -6.59 -0.44
CA GLY A 175 -9.33 -6.21 0.95
C GLY A 175 -10.69 -6.60 1.56
N ILE A 176 -11.77 -6.48 0.79
CA ILE A 176 -13.11 -6.92 1.23
C ILE A 176 -13.21 -8.45 1.22
N ALA A 177 -12.74 -9.10 0.14
CA ALA A 177 -12.88 -10.54 -0.05
C ALA A 177 -12.15 -11.38 1.02
N LEU A 178 -10.98 -10.92 1.46
CA LEU A 178 -10.18 -11.59 2.51
C LEU A 178 -10.11 -10.76 3.79
N SER A 179 -11.21 -10.06 4.13
CA SER A 179 -11.23 -9.32 5.38
C SER A 179 -11.03 -10.29 6.55
N GLY A 180 -10.05 -10.00 7.42
CA GLY A 180 -9.80 -10.78 8.64
C GLY A 180 -11.04 -10.93 9.52
N ARG A 181 -12.02 -10.06 9.31
CA ARG A 181 -13.34 -10.09 9.93
C ARG A 181 -14.23 -11.23 9.41
N LEU A 182 -14.20 -11.50 8.08
CA LEU A 182 -14.95 -12.63 7.49
C LEU A 182 -14.37 -13.97 7.92
N ILE A 183 -13.05 -14.03 8.10
CA ILE A 183 -12.37 -15.24 8.56
C ILE A 183 -12.76 -15.57 10.00
N LYS A 184 -12.89 -14.56 10.88
CA LYS A 184 -13.26 -14.78 12.31
C LYS A 184 -14.74 -14.96 12.57
N SER A 185 -15.62 -14.44 11.74
CA SER A 185 -17.08 -14.63 11.95
C SER A 185 -17.53 -16.08 11.72
N ASN A 186 -16.66 -16.94 11.20
CA ASN A 186 -16.94 -18.33 10.88
C ASN A 186 -16.16 -19.35 11.77
N ILE A 187 -15.46 -18.87 12.81
CA ILE A 187 -14.82 -19.67 13.86
C ILE A 187 -15.47 -19.36 15.21
#